data_a421a472e05a8ce5023d8ba5e2ac3624
#
_entry.id   a421a472e05a8ce5023d8ba5e2ac3624
#
_cell.length_a   1.000
_cell.length_b   1.000
_cell.length_c   1.000
_cell.angle_alpha   90.00
_cell.angle_beta   90.00
_cell.angle_gamma   90.00
#
_symmetry.space_group_name_H-M   'P 1'
#
loop_
_entity.id
_entity.type
_entity.pdbx_description
1 polymer ?
#
loop_
_entity_poly.entity_id
_entity_poly.type
_entity_poly.pdbx_seq_one_letter_code
_entity_poly.pdbx_strand_id
1 'polypeptide(L)'
;MFVPDSTILIAAHKYTGSQEIMQRIRYAYESVPDFIRAGAVSYNKGSIDFDNGSRIVSATTTENTGRGMSISLLYADEFAFVRPTIGREFWTSISPTLATGGKCIITSTPNSDEDQFATLWKGANKQFDEFGNPTELGVNGFKAFRSYWNEHPDRDESWAVQQRAQLGDERFRREMDCEFIIWDETLINPGHLIEMSGLDPVERQGQVRWYKKPEPQYTYVVALDPSLGTGGDPAGIQIFELPTFKQIAEWQHNRTPIQQQVGILTEITKYLAETVTQTNIYYSVENNSVGEAALISISEIGEENIRGIFLSEPRHSGGGRRYRKGFNTTNSSKISACAKLKNLIESRRMTIVSRPLISELKTFVAHGASYAAKPGETDDLVMSLILIVRMAQMLQSFDSQLDLTMKDSLEDIVEPMPFFIS
;
A
#
# COMPACT_ATOMS: atom_id res chain seq x y z
N MET A 1 -32.51 16.56 -23.97
CA MET A 1 -33.35 16.99 -25.13
C MET A 1 -34.80 16.54 -24.98
N PHE A 2 -35.10 15.26 -24.76
CA PHE A 2 -36.49 14.74 -24.70
C PHE A 2 -37.14 14.73 -23.31
N VAL A 3 -36.36 14.91 -22.26
CA VAL A 3 -36.83 15.00 -20.87
C VAL A 3 -36.70 16.45 -20.42
N PRO A 4 -37.80 17.11 -20.04
CA PRO A 4 -37.75 18.53 -19.63
C PRO A 4 -37.00 18.68 -18.28
N ASP A 5 -36.55 19.89 -18.01
CA ASP A 5 -35.94 20.32 -16.75
C ASP A 5 -34.76 19.48 -16.28
N SER A 6 -34.03 18.88 -17.23
CA SER A 6 -32.91 17.98 -16.93
C SER A 6 -31.55 18.67 -17.07
N THR A 7 -30.72 18.57 -16.07
CA THR A 7 -29.32 19.02 -16.12
C THR A 7 -28.38 17.83 -16.30
N ILE A 8 -27.61 17.85 -17.37
CA ILE A 8 -26.55 16.87 -17.65
C ILE A 8 -25.21 17.54 -17.46
N LEU A 9 -24.39 17.01 -16.59
CA LEU A 9 -23.03 17.47 -16.37
C LEU A 9 -22.04 16.45 -16.97
N ILE A 10 -21.17 16.92 -17.85
CA ILE A 10 -20.05 16.19 -18.41
C ILE A 10 -18.78 16.69 -17.73
N ALA A 11 -18.11 15.85 -17.00
CA ALA A 11 -16.86 16.16 -16.30
C ALA A 11 -15.74 15.28 -16.85
N ALA A 12 -14.61 15.86 -17.24
CA ALA A 12 -13.43 15.10 -17.68
C ALA A 12 -12.18 15.58 -16.94
N HIS A 13 -11.14 14.76 -16.88
CA HIS A 13 -9.89 15.11 -16.19
C HIS A 13 -9.19 16.32 -16.83
N LYS A 14 -9.42 16.59 -18.13
CA LYS A 14 -8.93 17.78 -18.86
C LYS A 14 -10.06 18.50 -19.56
N TYR A 15 -9.95 19.83 -19.65
CA TYR A 15 -10.90 20.67 -20.36
C TYR A 15 -11.07 20.25 -21.84
N THR A 16 -9.98 19.92 -22.52
CA THR A 16 -10.02 19.46 -23.91
C THR A 16 -10.84 18.17 -24.08
N GLY A 17 -10.77 17.24 -23.13
CA GLY A 17 -11.58 16.02 -23.15
C GLY A 17 -13.07 16.32 -23.03
N SER A 18 -13.47 17.17 -22.08
CA SER A 18 -14.89 17.55 -21.93
C SER A 18 -15.43 18.29 -23.14
N GLN A 19 -14.60 19.09 -23.81
CA GLN A 19 -14.97 19.80 -25.06
C GLN A 19 -15.13 18.84 -26.24
N GLU A 20 -14.28 17.79 -26.34
CA GLU A 20 -14.40 16.78 -27.40
C GLU A 20 -15.71 16.00 -27.28
N ILE A 21 -16.09 15.60 -26.06
CA ILE A 21 -17.38 14.95 -25.80
C ILE A 21 -18.53 15.87 -26.18
N MET A 22 -18.44 17.14 -25.78
CA MET A 22 -19.43 18.13 -26.09
C MET A 22 -19.57 18.39 -27.62
N GLN A 23 -18.47 18.32 -28.36
CA GLN A 23 -18.50 18.42 -29.81
C GLN A 23 -19.24 17.24 -30.46
N ARG A 24 -19.03 16.02 -29.97
CA ARG A 24 -19.77 14.83 -30.46
C ARG A 24 -21.27 14.95 -30.16
N ILE A 25 -21.63 15.46 -28.98
CA ILE A 25 -23.04 15.73 -28.64
C ILE A 25 -23.65 16.79 -29.58
N ARG A 26 -22.91 17.85 -29.87
CA ARG A 26 -23.38 18.89 -30.82
C ARG A 26 -23.60 18.31 -32.21
N TYR A 27 -22.64 17.53 -32.70
CA TYR A 27 -22.79 16.83 -33.98
C TYR A 27 -24.02 15.92 -34.00
N ALA A 28 -24.23 15.12 -32.95
CA ALA A 28 -25.42 14.29 -32.82
C ALA A 28 -26.71 15.12 -32.77
N TYR A 29 -26.72 16.23 -32.02
CA TYR A 29 -27.87 17.14 -31.94
C TYR A 29 -28.19 17.78 -33.32
N GLU A 30 -27.20 18.23 -34.05
CA GLU A 30 -27.33 18.82 -35.39
C GLU A 30 -27.86 17.79 -36.42
N SER A 31 -27.54 16.50 -36.20
CA SER A 31 -27.99 15.41 -37.06
C SER A 31 -29.43 14.96 -36.77
N VAL A 32 -30.04 15.43 -35.67
CA VAL A 32 -31.45 15.12 -35.35
C VAL A 32 -32.36 15.85 -36.30
N PRO A 33 -33.35 15.21 -36.95
CA PRO A 33 -34.32 15.87 -37.81
C PRO A 33 -35.06 17.01 -37.11
N ASP A 34 -35.27 18.11 -37.82
CA ASP A 34 -35.84 19.36 -37.25
C ASP A 34 -37.19 19.16 -36.56
N PHE A 35 -38.02 18.25 -37.07
CA PHE A 35 -39.36 18.00 -36.53
C PHE A 35 -39.38 17.30 -35.15
N ILE A 36 -38.26 16.74 -34.70
CA ILE A 36 -38.13 16.11 -33.37
C ILE A 36 -37.03 16.77 -32.53
N ARG A 37 -36.27 17.68 -33.10
CA ARG A 37 -35.16 18.36 -32.41
C ARG A 37 -35.71 19.48 -31.53
N ALA A 38 -35.42 19.42 -30.20
CA ALA A 38 -35.75 20.51 -29.30
C ALA A 38 -35.02 21.79 -29.67
N GLY A 39 -35.65 22.93 -29.50
CA GLY A 39 -35.03 24.25 -29.75
C GLY A 39 -33.87 24.50 -28.78
N ALA A 40 -32.78 25.09 -29.27
CA ALA A 40 -31.66 25.52 -28.43
C ALA A 40 -31.79 27.01 -28.15
N VAL A 41 -31.91 27.40 -26.89
CA VAL A 41 -31.93 28.79 -26.42
C VAL A 41 -30.51 29.34 -26.33
N SER A 42 -29.57 28.52 -25.91
CA SER A 42 -28.14 28.82 -25.85
C SER A 42 -27.34 27.66 -26.44
N TYR A 43 -26.35 27.99 -27.29
CA TYR A 43 -25.54 27.00 -27.99
C TYR A 43 -24.07 27.41 -28.02
N ASN A 44 -23.34 26.97 -26.99
CA ASN A 44 -21.96 27.36 -26.77
C ASN A 44 -21.00 26.14 -26.89
N LYS A 45 -19.70 26.40 -26.93
CA LYS A 45 -18.69 25.33 -26.93
C LYS A 45 -18.78 24.42 -25.69
N GLY A 46 -19.15 24.95 -24.54
CA GLY A 46 -19.20 24.27 -23.24
C GLY A 46 -20.60 23.98 -22.72
N SER A 47 -21.67 24.49 -23.38
CA SER A 47 -23.04 24.26 -22.91
C SER A 47 -24.06 24.35 -24.05
N ILE A 48 -25.17 23.63 -23.88
CA ILE A 48 -26.39 23.74 -24.67
C ILE A 48 -27.55 23.87 -23.69
N ASP A 49 -28.34 24.95 -23.82
CA ASP A 49 -29.57 25.11 -23.08
C ASP A 49 -30.74 24.97 -24.06
N PHE A 50 -31.71 24.10 -23.70
CA PHE A 50 -32.86 23.79 -24.53
C PHE A 50 -34.11 24.60 -24.09
N ASP A 51 -35.05 24.78 -25.01
CA ASP A 51 -36.31 25.51 -24.80
C ASP A 51 -37.23 24.80 -23.78
N ASN A 52 -37.02 23.53 -23.53
CA ASN A 52 -37.75 22.74 -22.52
C ASN A 52 -37.16 22.79 -21.09
N GLY A 53 -36.27 23.75 -20.82
CA GLY A 53 -35.62 23.91 -19.51
C GLY A 53 -34.43 22.97 -19.24
N SER A 54 -34.14 22.05 -20.16
CA SER A 54 -33.02 21.14 -20.01
C SER A 54 -31.71 21.79 -20.45
N ARG A 55 -30.59 21.36 -19.88
CA ARG A 55 -29.26 21.82 -20.28
C ARG A 55 -28.19 20.74 -20.20
N ILE A 56 -27.17 20.89 -21.05
CA ILE A 56 -25.95 20.09 -21.02
C ILE A 56 -24.79 21.02 -20.75
N VAL A 57 -23.96 20.73 -19.80
CA VAL A 57 -22.77 21.52 -19.40
C VAL A 57 -21.55 20.62 -19.37
N SER A 58 -20.45 21.09 -19.99
CA SER A 58 -19.16 20.44 -19.94
C SER A 58 -18.18 21.20 -19.05
N ALA A 59 -17.43 20.51 -18.23
CA ALA A 59 -16.48 21.08 -17.29
C ALA A 59 -15.25 20.19 -17.10
N THR A 60 -14.18 20.78 -16.58
CA THR A 60 -13.06 20.01 -16.03
C THR A 60 -13.42 19.52 -14.64
N THR A 61 -13.01 18.32 -14.30
CA THR A 61 -13.20 17.78 -12.94
C THR A 61 -12.31 18.53 -11.96
N THR A 62 -12.94 19.29 -11.06
CA THR A 62 -12.30 20.00 -9.95
C THR A 62 -13.08 19.72 -8.66
N GLU A 63 -12.55 20.10 -7.52
CA GLU A 63 -13.18 19.91 -6.20
C GLU A 63 -14.59 20.53 -6.12
N ASN A 64 -14.85 21.60 -6.90
CA ASN A 64 -16.10 22.35 -6.87
C ASN A 64 -16.99 22.12 -8.10
N THR A 65 -16.58 21.30 -9.06
CA THR A 65 -17.35 21.06 -10.29
C THR A 65 -18.70 20.43 -9.94
N GLY A 66 -19.79 21.03 -10.45
CA GLY A 66 -21.17 20.58 -10.20
C GLY A 66 -21.74 20.97 -8.83
N ARG A 67 -20.98 21.63 -7.97
CA ARG A 67 -21.45 22.06 -6.65
C ARG A 67 -22.61 23.08 -6.80
N GLY A 68 -23.71 22.82 -6.10
CA GLY A 68 -24.92 23.64 -6.16
C GLY A 68 -25.77 23.45 -7.42
N MET A 69 -25.42 22.51 -8.31
CA MET A 69 -26.24 22.12 -9.46
C MET A 69 -27.22 21.01 -9.09
N SER A 70 -28.44 21.07 -9.58
CA SER A 70 -29.37 19.94 -9.56
C SER A 70 -29.08 19.06 -10.78
N ILE A 71 -28.38 17.92 -10.59
CA ILE A 71 -27.87 17.09 -11.67
C ILE A 71 -28.76 15.88 -11.87
N SER A 72 -29.34 15.77 -13.08
CA SER A 72 -30.13 14.60 -13.50
C SER A 72 -29.24 13.45 -14.00
N LEU A 73 -28.11 13.80 -14.66
CA LEU A 73 -27.12 12.83 -15.13
C LEU A 73 -25.71 13.43 -15.03
N LEU A 74 -24.83 12.75 -14.32
CA LEU A 74 -23.38 12.99 -14.36
C LEU A 74 -22.75 12.00 -15.34
N TYR A 75 -21.93 12.48 -16.27
CA TYR A 75 -20.99 11.68 -17.03
C TYR A 75 -19.57 12.11 -16.67
N ALA A 76 -18.82 11.27 -15.98
CA ALA A 76 -17.42 11.51 -15.60
C ALA A 76 -16.50 10.65 -16.47
N ASP A 77 -15.69 11.30 -17.30
CA ASP A 77 -14.80 10.64 -18.26
C ASP A 77 -13.36 10.69 -17.78
N GLU A 78 -12.63 9.58 -18.01
CA GLU A 78 -11.24 9.41 -17.60
C GLU A 78 -11.02 9.70 -16.11
N PHE A 79 -11.94 9.21 -15.27
CA PHE A 79 -11.99 9.58 -13.86
C PHE A 79 -10.80 9.06 -13.05
N ALA A 80 -10.19 7.93 -13.43
CA ALA A 80 -8.97 7.41 -12.80
C ALA A 80 -7.76 8.34 -12.97
N PHE A 81 -7.76 9.24 -13.98
CA PHE A 81 -6.67 10.19 -14.23
C PHE A 81 -6.84 11.53 -13.50
N VAL A 82 -7.95 11.73 -12.82
CA VAL A 82 -8.13 12.88 -11.92
C VAL A 82 -7.22 12.68 -10.70
N ARG A 83 -6.50 13.74 -10.30
CA ARG A 83 -5.64 13.67 -9.11
C ARG A 83 -6.42 13.10 -7.92
N PRO A 84 -5.84 12.16 -7.15
CA PRO A 84 -6.57 11.44 -6.10
C PRO A 84 -7.26 12.34 -5.07
N THR A 85 -6.62 13.45 -4.67
CA THR A 85 -7.20 14.46 -3.77
C THR A 85 -8.42 15.12 -4.39
N ILE A 86 -8.30 15.58 -5.65
CA ILE A 86 -9.40 16.22 -6.39
C ILE A 86 -10.54 15.24 -6.64
N GLY A 87 -10.21 13.99 -7.04
CA GLY A 87 -11.23 12.96 -7.31
C GLY A 87 -12.06 12.64 -6.07
N ARG A 88 -11.43 12.57 -4.91
CA ARG A 88 -12.07 12.32 -3.62
C ARG A 88 -12.99 13.48 -3.20
N GLU A 89 -12.49 14.71 -3.27
CA GLU A 89 -13.26 15.91 -2.93
C GLU A 89 -14.43 16.13 -3.91
N PHE A 90 -14.18 15.96 -5.21
CA PHE A 90 -15.23 15.98 -6.23
C PHE A 90 -16.34 14.98 -5.92
N TRP A 91 -15.98 13.73 -5.63
CA TRP A 91 -16.95 12.68 -5.32
C TRP A 91 -17.75 13.00 -4.05
N THR A 92 -17.09 13.46 -3.01
CA THR A 92 -17.75 13.91 -1.77
C THR A 92 -18.72 15.06 -2.00
N SER A 93 -18.37 15.97 -2.90
CA SER A 93 -19.19 17.15 -3.25
C SER A 93 -20.40 16.80 -4.12
N ILE A 94 -20.25 15.83 -5.06
CA ILE A 94 -21.25 15.54 -6.09
C ILE A 94 -22.24 14.45 -5.68
N SER A 95 -21.81 13.46 -4.90
CA SER A 95 -22.64 12.31 -4.53
C SER A 95 -23.94 12.68 -3.81
N PRO A 96 -24.00 13.69 -2.91
CA PRO A 96 -25.26 14.14 -2.33
C PRO A 96 -26.24 14.70 -3.35
N THR A 97 -25.74 15.35 -4.41
CA THR A 97 -26.56 15.89 -5.50
C THR A 97 -27.21 14.75 -6.32
N LEU A 98 -26.53 13.62 -6.46
CA LEU A 98 -27.04 12.44 -7.15
C LEU A 98 -28.06 11.67 -6.28
N ALA A 99 -27.94 11.74 -4.96
CA ALA A 99 -28.85 11.05 -4.02
C ALA A 99 -30.32 11.49 -4.14
N THR A 100 -30.60 12.64 -4.76
CA THR A 100 -31.95 13.13 -5.02
C THR A 100 -32.62 12.55 -6.29
N GLY A 101 -32.06 11.47 -6.85
CA GLY A 101 -32.57 10.77 -8.03
C GLY A 101 -31.75 10.97 -9.30
N GLY A 102 -30.59 11.63 -9.22
CA GLY A 102 -29.65 11.75 -10.32
C GLY A 102 -28.99 10.41 -10.65
N LYS A 103 -28.60 10.25 -11.93
CA LYS A 103 -27.84 9.09 -12.42
C LYS A 103 -26.38 9.45 -12.63
N CYS A 104 -25.51 8.46 -12.57
CA CYS A 104 -24.09 8.63 -12.80
C CYS A 104 -23.52 7.55 -13.73
N ILE A 105 -22.73 7.98 -14.70
CA ILE A 105 -21.92 7.11 -15.56
C ILE A 105 -20.47 7.56 -15.38
N ILE A 106 -19.59 6.64 -15.02
CA ILE A 106 -18.16 6.90 -14.85
C ILE A 106 -17.41 5.97 -15.78
N THR A 107 -16.54 6.53 -16.61
CA THR A 107 -15.71 5.78 -17.56
C THR A 107 -14.24 6.11 -17.33
N SER A 108 -13.40 5.09 -17.42
CA SER A 108 -11.94 5.24 -17.44
C SER A 108 -11.26 3.94 -17.84
N THR A 109 -10.04 4.01 -18.34
CA THR A 109 -9.08 2.92 -18.17
C THR A 109 -8.53 2.98 -16.74
N PRO A 110 -8.10 1.83 -16.16
CA PRO A 110 -7.46 1.82 -14.84
C PRO A 110 -6.19 2.66 -14.81
N ASN A 111 -5.95 3.37 -13.73
CA ASN A 111 -4.70 4.11 -13.52
C ASN A 111 -3.98 3.64 -12.27
N SER A 112 -4.53 3.87 -11.09
CA SER A 112 -4.03 3.39 -9.81
C SER A 112 -5.10 2.53 -9.14
N ASP A 113 -4.72 1.64 -8.24
CA ASP A 113 -5.66 0.86 -7.45
C ASP A 113 -6.17 1.59 -6.20
N GLU A 114 -5.70 2.83 -5.95
CA GLU A 114 -6.00 3.68 -4.79
C GLU A 114 -6.75 4.96 -5.13
N ASP A 115 -6.94 5.26 -6.41
CA ASP A 115 -7.70 6.43 -6.82
C ASP A 115 -9.22 6.26 -6.54
N GLN A 116 -9.96 7.35 -6.69
CA GLN A 116 -11.41 7.33 -6.42
C GLN A 116 -12.17 6.41 -7.39
N PHE A 117 -11.70 6.26 -8.63
CA PHE A 117 -12.29 5.35 -9.60
C PHE A 117 -12.10 3.89 -9.16
N ALA A 118 -10.89 3.51 -8.73
CA ALA A 118 -10.61 2.18 -8.22
C ALA A 118 -11.46 1.84 -6.98
N THR A 119 -11.66 2.81 -6.08
CA THR A 119 -12.55 2.65 -4.92
C THR A 119 -13.98 2.37 -5.32
N LEU A 120 -14.51 3.14 -6.30
CA LEU A 120 -15.87 2.94 -6.82
C LEU A 120 -15.99 1.61 -7.57
N TRP A 121 -14.98 1.24 -8.36
CA TRP A 121 -14.93 -0.02 -9.08
C TRP A 121 -14.92 -1.24 -8.14
N LYS A 122 -14.09 -1.19 -7.10
CA LYS A 122 -14.05 -2.25 -6.07
C LYS A 122 -15.42 -2.41 -5.38
N GLY A 123 -16.08 -1.29 -5.06
CA GLY A 123 -17.43 -1.29 -4.49
C GLY A 123 -18.50 -1.85 -5.44
N ALA A 124 -18.42 -1.50 -6.74
CA ALA A 124 -19.35 -1.97 -7.76
C ALA A 124 -19.23 -3.49 -8.03
N ASN A 125 -18.05 -4.08 -7.77
CA ASN A 125 -17.83 -5.52 -7.91
C ASN A 125 -18.12 -6.33 -6.63
N LYS A 126 -18.41 -5.69 -5.51
CA LYS A 126 -18.89 -6.35 -4.30
C LYS A 126 -20.42 -6.54 -4.39
N GLN A 127 -20.86 -7.59 -5.08
CA GLN A 127 -22.25 -7.86 -5.40
C GLN A 127 -22.90 -8.85 -4.40
N PHE A 128 -22.71 -8.59 -3.09
CA PHE A 128 -23.34 -9.36 -2.02
C PHE A 128 -23.89 -8.40 -0.97
N ASP A 129 -25.10 -8.72 -0.47
CA ASP A 129 -25.66 -7.99 0.67
C ASP A 129 -24.96 -8.39 2.00
N GLU A 130 -25.37 -7.77 3.09
CA GLU A 130 -24.85 -8.06 4.43
C GLU A 130 -25.14 -9.49 4.92
N PHE A 131 -26.05 -10.21 4.26
CA PHE A 131 -26.39 -11.61 4.51
C PHE A 131 -25.69 -12.58 3.56
N GLY A 132 -24.87 -12.07 2.60
CA GLY A 132 -24.17 -12.87 1.61
C GLY A 132 -24.99 -13.28 0.39
N ASN A 133 -26.19 -12.71 0.19
CA ASN A 133 -26.99 -12.97 -1.01
C ASN A 133 -26.47 -12.13 -2.19
N PRO A 134 -26.45 -12.67 -3.43
CA PRO A 134 -26.01 -11.93 -4.60
C PRO A 134 -26.97 -10.78 -4.93
N THR A 135 -26.41 -9.61 -5.28
CA THR A 135 -27.14 -8.42 -5.67
C THR A 135 -26.80 -8.03 -7.11
N GLU A 136 -27.72 -7.35 -7.80
CA GLU A 136 -27.49 -6.87 -9.18
C GLU A 136 -26.51 -5.68 -9.21
N LEU A 137 -26.55 -4.84 -8.18
CA LEU A 137 -25.68 -3.69 -8.00
C LEU A 137 -24.65 -3.99 -6.92
N GLY A 138 -23.47 -3.38 -7.03
CA GLY A 138 -22.48 -3.43 -5.97
C GLY A 138 -22.94 -2.72 -4.69
N VAL A 139 -22.19 -2.90 -3.60
CA VAL A 139 -22.51 -2.30 -2.28
C VAL A 139 -22.59 -0.77 -2.31
N ASN A 140 -22.01 -0.13 -3.32
CA ASN A 140 -22.05 1.31 -3.55
C ASN A 140 -23.14 1.75 -4.54
N GLY A 141 -24.06 0.86 -4.94
CA GLY A 141 -25.16 1.14 -5.86
C GLY A 141 -24.79 1.24 -7.33
N PHE A 142 -23.52 0.95 -7.70
CA PHE A 142 -23.07 0.91 -9.09
C PHE A 142 -23.13 -0.50 -9.67
N LYS A 143 -23.34 -0.55 -10.99
CA LYS A 143 -23.14 -1.74 -11.81
C LYS A 143 -21.81 -1.60 -12.54
N ALA A 144 -20.87 -2.54 -12.30
CA ALA A 144 -19.61 -2.60 -13.03
C ALA A 144 -19.86 -3.13 -14.45
N PHE A 145 -19.22 -2.46 -15.42
CA PHE A 145 -19.16 -2.91 -16.81
C PHE A 145 -17.73 -2.78 -17.30
N ARG A 146 -17.23 -3.81 -17.97
CA ARG A 146 -15.89 -3.83 -18.56
C ARG A 146 -16.00 -4.21 -20.02
N SER A 147 -15.35 -3.45 -20.90
CA SER A 147 -15.23 -3.75 -22.32
C SER A 147 -13.77 -4.05 -22.64
N TYR A 148 -13.53 -5.18 -23.27
CA TYR A 148 -12.20 -5.65 -23.64
C TYR A 148 -11.91 -5.33 -25.10
N TRP A 149 -10.62 -5.24 -25.43
CA TRP A 149 -10.17 -4.94 -26.78
C TRP A 149 -10.65 -5.97 -27.81
N ASN A 150 -10.76 -7.25 -27.43
CA ASN A 150 -11.18 -8.35 -28.31
C ASN A 150 -12.69 -8.42 -28.58
N GLU A 151 -13.48 -7.57 -27.94
CA GLU A 151 -14.90 -7.38 -28.25
C GLU A 151 -15.10 -6.51 -29.50
N HIS A 152 -14.04 -5.80 -29.93
CA HIS A 152 -14.09 -5.00 -31.15
C HIS A 152 -13.87 -5.88 -32.38
N PRO A 153 -14.75 -5.84 -33.41
CA PRO A 153 -14.70 -6.78 -34.53
C PRO A 153 -13.42 -6.71 -35.38
N ASP A 154 -12.74 -5.55 -35.39
CA ASP A 154 -11.51 -5.34 -36.16
C ASP A 154 -10.23 -5.56 -35.35
N ARG A 155 -10.33 -6.11 -34.15
CA ARG A 155 -9.18 -6.36 -33.26
C ARG A 155 -9.03 -7.84 -32.99
N ASP A 156 -8.04 -8.43 -33.60
CA ASP A 156 -7.67 -9.84 -33.45
C ASP A 156 -6.39 -10.01 -32.62
N GLU A 157 -5.95 -11.24 -32.43
CA GLU A 157 -4.73 -11.55 -31.69
C GLU A 157 -3.48 -10.96 -32.35
N SER A 158 -3.44 -10.84 -33.70
CA SER A 158 -2.33 -10.22 -34.39
C SER A 158 -2.21 -8.73 -34.10
N TRP A 159 -3.35 -8.06 -34.03
CA TRP A 159 -3.43 -6.67 -33.54
C TRP A 159 -2.92 -6.55 -32.11
N ALA A 160 -3.31 -7.47 -31.21
CA ALA A 160 -2.90 -7.44 -29.81
C ALA A 160 -1.38 -7.61 -29.65
N VAL A 161 -0.78 -8.55 -30.38
CA VAL A 161 0.69 -8.76 -30.40
C VAL A 161 1.40 -7.49 -30.86
N GLN A 162 0.92 -6.84 -31.91
CA GLN A 162 1.49 -5.59 -32.42
C GLN A 162 1.37 -4.45 -31.38
N GLN A 163 0.21 -4.33 -30.71
CA GLN A 163 0.01 -3.30 -29.70
C GLN A 163 0.90 -3.56 -28.46
N ARG A 164 1.05 -4.81 -28.04
CA ARG A 164 1.98 -5.17 -26.93
C ARG A 164 3.42 -4.82 -27.27
N ALA A 165 3.84 -5.06 -28.51
CA ALA A 165 5.18 -4.68 -28.95
C ALA A 165 5.41 -3.16 -28.95
N GLN A 166 4.38 -2.36 -29.23
CA GLN A 166 4.46 -0.89 -29.26
C GLN A 166 4.35 -0.26 -27.87
N LEU A 167 3.42 -0.74 -27.04
CA LEU A 167 3.10 -0.15 -25.75
C LEU A 167 3.94 -0.74 -24.61
N GLY A 168 4.45 -1.96 -24.77
CA GLY A 168 4.94 -2.81 -23.70
C GLY A 168 3.79 -3.54 -23.00
N ASP A 169 4.09 -4.71 -22.40
CA ASP A 169 3.08 -5.58 -21.81
C ASP A 169 2.28 -4.89 -20.69
N GLU A 170 2.94 -4.14 -19.84
CA GLU A 170 2.31 -3.42 -18.72
C GLU A 170 1.25 -2.41 -19.18
N ARG A 171 1.60 -1.55 -20.14
CA ARG A 171 0.65 -0.58 -20.69
C ARG A 171 -0.49 -1.24 -21.44
N PHE A 172 -0.20 -2.33 -22.16
CA PHE A 172 -1.23 -3.09 -22.86
C PHE A 172 -2.25 -3.67 -21.87
N ARG A 173 -1.78 -4.28 -20.79
CA ARG A 173 -2.65 -4.83 -19.73
C ARG A 173 -3.54 -3.75 -19.12
N ARG A 174 -2.99 -2.57 -18.87
CA ARG A 174 -3.77 -1.45 -18.32
C ARG A 174 -4.80 -0.91 -19.31
N GLU A 175 -4.37 -0.55 -20.50
CA GLU A 175 -5.20 0.20 -21.46
C GLU A 175 -6.15 -0.71 -22.26
N MET A 176 -5.77 -1.98 -22.49
CA MET A 176 -6.51 -2.90 -23.34
C MET A 176 -7.18 -4.03 -22.56
N ASP A 177 -6.48 -4.63 -21.58
CA ASP A 177 -7.06 -5.67 -20.74
C ASP A 177 -7.79 -5.09 -19.52
N CYS A 178 -7.80 -3.75 -19.34
CA CYS A 178 -8.45 -3.04 -18.24
C CYS A 178 -8.02 -3.55 -16.86
N GLU A 179 -6.76 -3.93 -16.70
CA GLU A 179 -6.21 -4.37 -15.43
C GLU A 179 -5.75 -3.18 -14.60
N PHE A 180 -6.17 -3.15 -13.33
CA PHE A 180 -5.57 -2.25 -12.35
C PHE A 180 -4.15 -2.72 -12.08
N ILE A 181 -3.19 -2.01 -12.63
CA ILE A 181 -1.78 -2.27 -12.37
C ILE A 181 -1.46 -1.62 -11.03
N ILE A 182 -0.99 -2.42 -10.11
CA ILE A 182 -0.43 -1.91 -8.85
C ILE A 182 0.90 -1.27 -9.25
N TRP A 183 0.93 0.07 -9.36
CA TRP A 183 2.12 0.86 -9.69
C TRP A 183 3.14 0.93 -8.55
N ASP A 184 2.85 0.26 -7.48
CA ASP A 184 3.71 0.28 -6.34
C ASP A 184 4.84 -0.71 -6.59
N GLU A 185 6.03 -0.17 -6.80
CA GLU A 185 7.23 -0.94 -6.60
C GLU A 185 7.29 -1.35 -5.13
N THR A 186 6.62 -2.45 -4.81
CA THR A 186 6.78 -3.07 -3.50
C THR A 186 8.25 -3.39 -3.30
N LEU A 187 8.74 -3.21 -2.07
CA LEU A 187 10.13 -3.54 -1.74
C LEU A 187 10.47 -4.97 -2.19
N ILE A 188 9.57 -5.90 -1.93
CA ILE A 188 9.71 -7.31 -2.27
C ILE A 188 8.95 -7.60 -3.57
N ASN A 189 9.53 -8.41 -4.43
CA ASN A 189 8.87 -8.83 -5.68
C ASN A 189 7.48 -9.42 -5.38
N PRO A 190 6.42 -8.99 -6.09
CA PRO A 190 5.06 -9.48 -5.88
C PRO A 190 4.90 -11.00 -5.95
N GLY A 191 5.69 -11.69 -6.78
CA GLY A 191 5.69 -13.15 -6.86
C GLY A 191 6.06 -13.80 -5.53
N HIS A 192 7.10 -13.31 -4.86
CA HIS A 192 7.49 -13.80 -3.53
C HIS A 192 6.45 -13.45 -2.45
N LEU A 193 5.83 -12.26 -2.53
CA LEU A 193 4.78 -11.87 -1.58
C LEU A 193 3.51 -12.72 -1.70
N ILE A 194 3.19 -13.21 -2.89
CA ILE A 194 2.04 -14.12 -3.12
C ILE A 194 2.33 -15.51 -2.54
N GLU A 195 3.58 -15.99 -2.64
CA GLU A 195 3.98 -17.29 -2.09
C GLU A 195 4.03 -17.31 -0.57
N MET A 196 4.13 -16.13 0.08
CA MET A 196 4.15 -16.05 1.54
C MET A 196 2.81 -16.44 2.14
N SER A 197 2.80 -17.49 2.94
CA SER A 197 1.64 -17.93 3.72
C SER A 197 1.88 -17.67 5.20
N GLY A 198 1.02 -16.86 5.83
CA GLY A 198 1.09 -16.62 7.26
C GLY A 198 0.55 -17.80 8.07
N LEU A 199 1.14 -18.02 9.23
CA LEU A 199 0.72 -19.02 10.19
C LEU A 199 -0.13 -18.40 11.31
N ASP A 200 -0.88 -19.23 12.01
CA ASP A 200 -1.48 -18.84 13.29
C ASP A 200 -0.44 -18.97 14.40
N PRO A 201 -0.44 -18.08 15.40
CA PRO A 201 0.47 -18.21 16.52
C PRO A 201 0.19 -19.48 17.33
N VAL A 202 1.25 -20.18 17.71
CA VAL A 202 1.16 -21.40 18.56
C VAL A 202 0.87 -21.05 20.02
N GLU A 203 1.24 -19.83 20.43
CA GLU A 203 1.03 -19.31 21.79
C GLU A 203 0.80 -17.81 21.77
N ARG A 204 0.03 -17.31 22.74
CA ARG A 204 -0.17 -15.87 22.96
C ARG A 204 0.12 -15.53 24.40
N GLN A 205 1.02 -14.60 24.65
CA GLN A 205 1.27 -14.03 25.96
C GLN A 205 0.80 -12.58 25.96
N GLY A 206 -0.40 -12.35 26.48
CA GLY A 206 -1.10 -11.08 26.26
C GLY A 206 -1.33 -10.83 24.78
N GLN A 207 -0.74 -9.76 24.25
CA GLN A 207 -0.81 -9.41 22.83
C GLN A 207 0.39 -9.89 22.00
N VAL A 208 1.43 -10.47 22.64
CA VAL A 208 2.59 -11.06 21.96
C VAL A 208 2.16 -12.37 21.31
N ARG A 209 2.42 -12.49 20.04
CA ARG A 209 2.10 -13.66 19.19
C ARG A 209 3.37 -14.46 18.95
N TRP A 210 3.45 -15.68 19.53
CA TRP A 210 4.55 -16.61 19.33
C TRP A 210 4.21 -17.63 18.25
N TYR A 211 5.02 -17.72 17.23
CA TYR A 211 4.89 -18.68 16.12
C TYR A 211 5.75 -19.92 16.31
N LYS A 212 6.79 -19.81 17.16
CA LYS A 212 7.69 -20.90 17.54
C LYS A 212 8.15 -20.66 18.97
N LYS A 213 8.31 -21.74 19.76
CA LYS A 213 8.93 -21.64 21.07
C LYS A 213 10.44 -21.42 20.95
N PRO A 214 11.06 -20.68 21.87
CA PRO A 214 12.51 -20.54 21.89
C PRO A 214 13.20 -21.88 22.07
N GLU A 215 14.39 -22.04 21.48
CA GLU A 215 15.24 -23.21 21.55
C GLU A 215 16.67 -22.82 21.98
N PRO A 216 17.39 -23.62 22.78
CA PRO A 216 18.64 -23.22 23.44
C PRO A 216 19.84 -23.04 22.49
N GLN A 217 19.76 -23.55 21.25
CA GLN A 217 20.86 -23.51 20.28
C GLN A 217 20.91 -22.21 19.47
N TYR A 218 19.88 -21.35 19.57
CA TYR A 218 19.78 -20.14 18.76
C TYR A 218 20.12 -18.87 19.53
N THR A 219 20.53 -17.86 18.80
CA THR A 219 20.63 -16.49 19.26
C THR A 219 19.38 -15.73 18.83
N TYR A 220 18.86 -14.89 19.73
CA TYR A 220 17.62 -14.15 19.48
C TYR A 220 17.89 -12.65 19.34
N VAL A 221 17.22 -12.05 18.37
CA VAL A 221 17.29 -10.61 18.14
C VAL A 221 15.88 -10.02 18.29
N VAL A 222 15.76 -9.01 19.14
CA VAL A 222 14.51 -8.34 19.48
C VAL A 222 14.61 -6.87 19.12
N ALA A 223 13.73 -6.38 18.27
CA ALA A 223 13.71 -5.00 17.81
C ALA A 223 12.37 -4.33 18.11
N LEU A 224 12.41 -3.17 18.76
CA LEU A 224 11.25 -2.32 19.04
C LEU A 224 11.30 -1.08 18.14
N ASP A 225 10.27 -0.87 17.36
CA ASP A 225 9.91 0.40 16.75
C ASP A 225 8.82 1.07 17.59
N PRO A 226 9.14 2.12 18.37
CA PRO A 226 8.22 2.70 19.33
C PRO A 226 7.30 3.75 18.69
N SER A 227 6.07 3.84 19.21
CA SER A 227 5.11 4.89 18.89
C SER A 227 4.61 5.62 20.14
N LEU A 228 3.92 6.76 19.95
CA LEU A 228 3.36 7.52 21.08
C LEU A 228 2.23 6.80 21.82
N GLY A 229 1.62 5.78 21.23
CA GLY A 229 0.52 5.05 21.82
C GLY A 229 -0.78 5.85 21.95
N THR A 230 -0.99 6.85 21.09
CA THR A 230 -2.16 7.74 21.12
C THR A 230 -3.31 7.28 20.22
N GLY A 231 -3.18 6.13 19.57
CA GLY A 231 -4.17 5.56 18.66
C GLY A 231 -3.94 5.88 17.17
N GLY A 232 -2.85 6.58 16.85
CA GLY A 232 -2.32 6.72 15.50
C GLY A 232 -1.51 5.49 15.08
N ASP A 233 -0.26 5.72 14.59
CA ASP A 233 0.64 4.65 14.17
C ASP A 233 0.92 3.67 15.31
N PRO A 234 0.89 2.35 15.07
CA PRO A 234 1.22 1.34 16.07
C PRO A 234 2.70 1.39 16.48
N ALA A 235 3.03 0.79 17.62
CA ALA A 235 4.38 0.35 17.92
C ALA A 235 4.52 -1.10 17.51
N GLY A 236 5.69 -1.52 17.00
CA GLY A 236 5.97 -2.87 16.57
C GLY A 236 7.17 -3.49 17.29
N ILE A 237 7.07 -4.76 17.67
CA ILE A 237 8.22 -5.58 18.12
C ILE A 237 8.33 -6.80 17.22
N GLN A 238 9.53 -7.05 16.71
CA GLN A 238 9.86 -8.27 15.99
C GLN A 238 10.90 -9.10 16.75
N ILE A 239 10.75 -10.42 16.72
CA ILE A 239 11.67 -11.37 17.33
C ILE A 239 12.07 -12.42 16.30
N PHE A 240 13.38 -12.53 16.04
CA PHE A 240 13.95 -13.46 15.09
C PHE A 240 15.03 -14.32 15.74
N GLU A 241 15.13 -15.58 15.31
CA GLU A 241 16.24 -16.46 15.65
C GLU A 241 17.36 -16.36 14.61
N LEU A 242 18.60 -16.41 15.05
CA LEU A 242 19.81 -16.48 14.25
C LEU A 242 20.51 -17.83 14.47
N PRO A 243 21.19 -18.40 13.45
CA PRO A 243 21.48 -17.84 12.12
C PRO A 243 20.37 -18.02 11.08
N THR A 244 19.28 -18.74 11.42
CA THR A 244 18.21 -19.12 10.47
C THR A 244 17.37 -17.99 9.93
N PHE A 245 17.44 -16.78 10.50
CA PHE A 245 16.56 -15.64 10.19
C PHE A 245 15.08 -15.99 10.15
N LYS A 246 14.65 -16.86 11.07
CA LYS A 246 13.24 -17.22 11.19
C LYS A 246 12.52 -16.34 12.21
N GLN A 247 11.40 -15.79 11.81
CA GLN A 247 10.51 -15.06 12.72
C GLN A 247 9.91 -16.05 13.74
N ILE A 248 10.07 -15.75 15.03
CA ILE A 248 9.53 -16.59 16.10
C ILE A 248 8.38 -15.92 16.85
N ALA A 249 8.37 -14.61 16.93
CA ALA A 249 7.28 -13.87 17.56
C ALA A 249 7.18 -12.43 17.07
N GLU A 250 6.06 -11.78 17.39
CA GLU A 250 5.83 -10.37 17.14
C GLU A 250 4.84 -9.78 18.14
N TRP A 251 4.86 -8.45 18.25
CA TRP A 251 3.85 -7.67 18.93
C TRP A 251 3.57 -6.38 18.18
N GLN A 252 2.32 -5.91 18.18
CA GLN A 252 1.91 -4.65 17.60
C GLN A 252 0.71 -4.09 18.32
N HIS A 253 0.74 -2.79 18.67
CA HIS A 253 -0.41 -2.09 19.24
C HIS A 253 -0.27 -0.58 19.12
N ASN A 254 -1.38 0.15 18.91
CA ASN A 254 -1.37 1.60 18.67
C ASN A 254 -1.80 2.46 19.89
N ARG A 255 -2.19 1.84 21.01
CA ARG A 255 -2.62 2.55 22.22
C ARG A 255 -1.82 2.23 23.47
N THR A 256 -0.73 1.51 23.33
CA THR A 256 0.15 1.17 24.44
C THR A 256 1.12 2.31 24.70
N PRO A 257 1.15 2.94 25.90
CA PRO A 257 2.12 3.96 26.25
C PRO A 257 3.56 3.45 26.17
N ILE A 258 4.52 4.33 25.88
CA ILE A 258 5.93 3.97 25.65
C ILE A 258 6.53 3.16 26.80
N GLN A 259 6.27 3.51 28.04
CA GLN A 259 6.75 2.75 29.21
C GLN A 259 6.24 1.30 29.20
N GLN A 260 4.99 1.07 28.79
CA GLN A 260 4.44 -0.27 28.67
C GLN A 260 5.01 -1.02 27.46
N GLN A 261 5.35 -0.32 26.35
CA GLN A 261 6.04 -0.94 25.23
C GLN A 261 7.40 -1.48 25.64
N VAL A 262 8.17 -0.72 26.45
CA VAL A 262 9.43 -1.17 27.04
C VAL A 262 9.20 -2.30 28.06
N GLY A 263 8.11 -2.25 28.82
CA GLY A 263 7.70 -3.35 29.71
C GLY A 263 7.46 -4.65 28.93
N ILE A 264 6.77 -4.59 27.78
CA ILE A 264 6.56 -5.75 26.90
C ILE A 264 7.88 -6.27 26.34
N LEU A 265 8.78 -5.40 25.89
CA LEU A 265 10.13 -5.78 25.48
C LEU A 265 10.87 -6.52 26.60
N THR A 266 10.77 -6.03 27.85
CA THR A 266 11.37 -6.67 29.04
C THR A 266 10.80 -8.05 29.30
N GLU A 267 9.48 -8.22 29.22
CA GLU A 267 8.85 -9.54 29.39
C GLU A 267 9.22 -10.51 28.27
N ILE A 268 9.33 -10.06 27.01
CA ILE A 268 9.78 -10.87 25.89
C ILE A 268 11.22 -11.36 26.13
N THR A 269 12.15 -10.48 26.50
CA THR A 269 13.54 -10.86 26.76
C THR A 269 13.68 -11.76 27.98
N LYS A 270 12.84 -11.59 28.99
CA LYS A 270 12.77 -12.47 30.15
C LYS A 270 12.29 -13.86 29.77
N TYR A 271 11.25 -13.98 28.96
CA TYR A 271 10.76 -15.27 28.46
C TYR A 271 11.83 -16.00 27.62
N LEU A 272 12.57 -15.30 26.76
CA LEU A 272 13.69 -15.85 26.03
C LEU A 272 14.79 -16.36 26.97
N ALA A 273 15.07 -15.62 28.06
CA ALA A 273 16.11 -15.98 29.05
C ALA A 273 15.76 -17.21 29.90
N GLU A 274 14.53 -17.70 29.85
CA GLU A 274 14.17 -19.01 30.43
C GLU A 274 14.75 -20.20 29.64
N THR A 275 15.05 -19.96 28.34
CA THR A 275 15.54 -21.02 27.45
C THR A 275 17.02 -20.84 27.09
N VAL A 276 17.47 -19.60 26.89
CA VAL A 276 18.84 -19.28 26.44
C VAL A 276 19.56 -18.38 27.44
N THR A 277 20.90 -18.37 27.37
CA THR A 277 21.71 -17.48 28.19
C THR A 277 21.51 -16.01 27.71
N GLN A 278 21.69 -15.06 28.63
CA GLN A 278 21.54 -13.63 28.30
C GLN A 278 22.50 -13.16 27.19
N THR A 279 23.64 -13.81 27.04
CA THR A 279 24.62 -13.51 25.97
C THR A 279 24.12 -13.88 24.58
N ASN A 280 23.06 -14.69 24.48
CA ASN A 280 22.43 -15.10 23.22
C ASN A 280 21.11 -14.33 22.97
N ILE A 281 20.85 -13.26 23.69
CA ILE A 281 19.72 -12.36 23.48
C ILE A 281 20.25 -10.98 23.21
N TYR A 282 19.91 -10.41 22.06
CA TYR A 282 20.23 -9.05 21.69
C TYR A 282 18.94 -8.26 21.49
N TYR A 283 18.89 -7.05 22.02
CA TYR A 283 17.74 -6.18 21.81
C TYR A 283 18.15 -4.77 21.48
N SER A 284 17.29 -4.05 20.78
CA SER A 284 17.46 -2.63 20.48
C SER A 284 16.14 -1.92 20.21
N VAL A 285 16.23 -0.61 20.14
CA VAL A 285 15.12 0.29 19.87
C VAL A 285 15.52 1.24 18.74
N GLU A 286 14.56 1.55 17.86
CA GLU A 286 14.77 2.62 16.90
C GLU A 286 14.85 3.97 17.63
N ASN A 287 15.95 4.70 17.42
CA ASN A 287 16.18 6.00 18.02
C ASN A 287 15.77 7.12 17.07
N ASN A 288 14.46 7.24 16.84
CA ASN A 288 13.84 8.44 16.27
C ASN A 288 13.38 9.39 17.40
N SER A 289 12.60 10.44 17.08
CA SER A 289 12.09 11.39 18.09
C SER A 289 11.28 10.72 19.22
N VAL A 290 10.55 9.66 18.89
CA VAL A 290 9.74 8.87 19.86
C VAL A 290 10.64 7.86 20.58
N GLY A 291 11.64 7.33 19.90
CA GLY A 291 12.61 6.38 20.44
C GLY A 291 13.46 6.93 21.58
N GLU A 292 13.71 8.24 21.61
CA GLU A 292 14.38 8.88 22.75
C GLU A 292 13.58 8.65 24.07
N ALA A 293 12.25 8.71 24.03
CA ALA A 293 11.43 8.43 25.20
C ALA A 293 11.46 6.95 25.61
N ALA A 294 11.55 6.03 24.67
CA ALA A 294 11.75 4.61 24.96
C ALA A 294 13.14 4.35 25.61
N LEU A 295 14.18 5.02 25.14
CA LEU A 295 15.52 4.92 25.73
C LEU A 295 15.60 5.51 27.14
N ILE A 296 14.85 6.59 27.42
CA ILE A 296 14.69 7.13 28.76
C ILE A 296 14.00 6.10 29.65
N SER A 297 12.92 5.48 29.19
CA SER A 297 12.19 4.45 29.92
C SER A 297 13.07 3.21 30.21
N ILE A 298 13.91 2.77 29.26
CA ILE A 298 14.92 1.71 29.49
C ILE A 298 15.92 2.13 30.59
N SER A 299 16.35 3.39 30.59
CA SER A 299 17.26 3.90 31.62
C SER A 299 16.60 3.99 33.01
N GLU A 300 15.31 4.29 33.07
CA GLU A 300 14.54 4.35 34.31
C GLU A 300 14.30 2.96 34.89
N ILE A 301 14.02 1.96 34.06
CA ILE A 301 13.88 0.55 34.48
C ILE A 301 15.23 0.00 34.93
N GLY A 302 16.33 0.51 34.39
CA GLY A 302 17.69 -0.03 34.52
C GLY A 302 17.95 -1.09 33.46
N GLU A 303 18.95 -0.84 32.60
CA GLU A 303 19.32 -1.75 31.50
C GLU A 303 19.70 -3.15 32.01
N GLU A 304 20.24 -3.25 33.23
CA GLU A 304 20.59 -4.48 33.94
C GLU A 304 19.37 -5.34 34.29
N ASN A 305 18.17 -4.75 34.35
CA ASN A 305 16.92 -5.44 34.62
C ASN A 305 16.28 -6.06 33.34
N ILE A 306 16.75 -5.65 32.16
CA ILE A 306 16.33 -6.21 30.89
C ILE A 306 17.29 -7.34 30.50
N ARG A 307 16.76 -8.52 30.23
CA ARG A 307 17.58 -9.71 29.92
C ARG A 307 18.13 -9.61 28.51
N GLY A 308 19.45 -9.71 28.37
CA GLY A 308 20.14 -9.65 27.06
C GLY A 308 21.10 -8.48 26.95
N ILE A 309 21.62 -8.30 25.75
CA ILE A 309 22.63 -7.29 25.42
C ILE A 309 21.95 -6.20 24.58
N PHE A 310 21.99 -4.96 25.06
CA PHE A 310 21.51 -3.81 24.29
C PHE A 310 22.49 -3.48 23.16
N LEU A 311 22.03 -3.51 21.90
CA LEU A 311 22.82 -3.13 20.74
C LEU A 311 22.63 -1.64 20.41
N SER A 312 23.72 -0.98 20.08
CA SER A 312 23.74 0.41 19.62
C SER A 312 24.64 0.54 18.40
N GLU A 313 24.25 1.37 17.47
CA GLU A 313 24.99 1.60 16.24
C GLU A 313 26.37 2.21 16.52
N PRO A 314 27.48 1.64 15.97
CA PRO A 314 28.82 2.19 16.14
C PRO A 314 28.92 3.55 15.46
N ARG A 315 29.56 4.52 16.13
CA ARG A 315 29.85 5.83 15.53
C ARG A 315 31.10 5.79 14.65
N HIS A 316 30.99 6.36 13.46
CA HIS A 316 32.16 6.78 12.71
C HIS A 316 32.85 7.93 13.46
N SER A 317 34.12 7.75 13.75
CA SER A 317 34.95 8.65 14.56
C SER A 317 35.10 10.02 13.90
N GLY A 318 34.73 11.05 14.65
CA GLY A 318 34.90 12.45 14.30
C GLY A 318 34.43 13.35 15.45
N GLY A 319 35.20 13.43 16.56
CA GLY A 319 35.04 14.45 17.59
C GLY A 319 34.01 14.16 18.69
N GLY A 320 34.53 14.01 19.90
CA GLY A 320 33.87 13.77 21.18
C GLY A 320 32.48 14.29 21.34
N ARG A 321 31.49 13.39 21.35
CA ARG A 321 30.14 13.67 21.81
C ARG A 321 29.40 12.38 22.17
N ARG A 322 28.46 12.50 23.13
CA ARG A 322 27.61 11.52 23.76
C ARG A 322 27.08 10.46 22.80
N TYR A 323 27.30 9.19 23.14
CA TYR A 323 26.71 8.04 22.45
C TYR A 323 25.19 8.18 22.46
N ARG A 324 24.55 8.24 21.31
CA ARG A 324 23.13 7.98 21.22
C ARG A 324 22.96 6.46 21.26
N LYS A 325 22.27 5.95 22.26
CA LYS A 325 21.91 4.52 22.34
C LYS A 325 20.89 4.18 21.23
N GLY A 326 20.84 2.92 20.82
CA GLY A 326 19.91 2.43 19.81
C GLY A 326 20.39 2.67 18.36
N PHE A 327 19.45 2.54 17.42
CA PHE A 327 19.72 2.69 15.98
C PHE A 327 18.96 3.91 15.43
N ASN A 328 19.69 4.82 14.82
CA ASN A 328 19.07 5.97 14.16
C ASN A 328 18.77 5.65 12.69
N THR A 329 17.51 5.74 12.30
CA THR A 329 17.08 5.50 10.91
C THR A 329 17.19 6.77 10.10
N THR A 330 18.18 6.81 9.21
CA THR A 330 18.34 7.83 8.16
C THR A 330 17.83 7.24 6.84
N ASN A 331 17.53 8.10 5.85
CA ASN A 331 17.15 7.60 4.51
C ASN A 331 18.19 6.62 3.93
N SER A 332 19.48 6.92 4.08
CA SER A 332 20.55 6.06 3.58
C SER A 332 20.59 4.71 4.31
N SER A 333 20.51 4.71 5.64
CA SER A 333 20.50 3.46 6.42
C SER A 333 19.23 2.62 6.19
N LYS A 334 18.07 3.28 6.00
CA LYS A 334 16.81 2.62 5.63
C LYS A 334 16.91 1.94 4.27
N ILE A 335 17.37 2.64 3.24
CA ILE A 335 17.51 2.10 1.88
C ILE A 335 18.48 0.91 1.86
N SER A 336 19.64 1.01 2.53
CA SER A 336 20.61 -0.08 2.62
C SER A 336 20.01 -1.31 3.31
N ALA A 337 19.29 -1.13 4.41
CA ALA A 337 18.62 -2.21 5.11
C ALA A 337 17.45 -2.80 4.30
N CYS A 338 16.69 -1.99 3.58
CA CYS A 338 15.66 -2.44 2.65
C CYS A 338 16.22 -3.32 1.54
N ALA A 339 17.35 -2.92 0.93
CA ALA A 339 18.01 -3.74 -0.10
C ALA A 339 18.47 -5.09 0.45
N LYS A 340 18.98 -5.12 1.68
CA LYS A 340 19.38 -6.36 2.34
C LYS A 340 18.17 -7.23 2.69
N LEU A 341 17.10 -6.63 3.24
CA LEU A 341 15.84 -7.31 3.53
C LEU A 341 15.26 -7.96 2.28
N LYS A 342 15.20 -7.22 1.18
CA LYS A 342 14.79 -7.73 -0.13
C LYS A 342 15.59 -8.97 -0.52
N ASN A 343 16.91 -8.90 -0.46
CA ASN A 343 17.78 -10.02 -0.80
C ASN A 343 17.53 -11.24 0.11
N LEU A 344 17.41 -11.04 1.44
CA LEU A 344 17.17 -12.13 2.39
C LEU A 344 15.83 -12.84 2.13
N ILE A 345 14.79 -12.11 1.78
CA ILE A 345 13.47 -12.68 1.50
C ILE A 345 13.45 -13.37 0.14
N GLU A 346 13.90 -12.69 -0.92
CA GLU A 346 13.85 -13.22 -2.29
C GLU A 346 14.81 -14.41 -2.50
N SER A 347 15.93 -14.48 -1.75
CA SER A 347 16.80 -15.64 -1.71
C SER A 347 16.34 -16.74 -0.72
N ARG A 348 15.15 -16.61 -0.13
CA ARG A 348 14.56 -17.55 0.84
C ARG A 348 15.43 -17.81 2.08
N ARG A 349 16.30 -16.86 2.43
CA ARG A 349 17.16 -16.93 3.63
C ARG A 349 16.53 -16.33 4.87
N MET A 350 15.39 -15.67 4.73
CA MET A 350 14.58 -15.17 5.83
C MET A 350 13.19 -15.77 5.74
N THR A 351 12.69 -16.29 6.86
CA THR A 351 11.35 -16.87 6.95
C THR A 351 10.44 -15.97 7.76
N ILE A 352 9.43 -15.43 7.12
CA ILE A 352 8.38 -14.60 7.72
C ILE A 352 7.11 -15.44 7.78
N VAL A 353 6.48 -15.49 8.93
CA VAL A 353 5.29 -16.31 9.19
C VAL A 353 4.11 -15.52 9.74
N SER A 354 4.29 -14.25 10.08
CA SER A 354 3.24 -13.36 10.56
C SER A 354 2.35 -12.88 9.43
N ARG A 355 1.03 -13.08 9.53
CA ARG A 355 0.06 -12.51 8.59
C ARG A 355 0.06 -10.97 8.61
N PRO A 356 0.06 -10.28 9.78
CA PRO A 356 0.16 -8.83 9.84
C PRO A 356 1.42 -8.28 9.16
N LEU A 357 2.60 -8.85 9.44
CA LEU A 357 3.84 -8.41 8.81
C LEU A 357 3.84 -8.64 7.29
N ILE A 358 3.32 -9.80 6.83
CA ILE A 358 3.14 -10.07 5.39
C ILE A 358 2.20 -9.04 4.76
N SER A 359 1.13 -8.64 5.46
CA SER A 359 0.21 -7.60 4.98
C SER A 359 0.91 -6.26 4.83
N GLU A 360 1.71 -5.83 5.82
CA GLU A 360 2.49 -4.59 5.73
C GLU A 360 3.53 -4.65 4.60
N LEU A 361 4.23 -5.78 4.40
CA LEU A 361 5.18 -5.95 3.29
C LEU A 361 4.50 -5.81 1.90
N LYS A 362 3.23 -6.20 1.77
CA LYS A 362 2.45 -6.04 0.54
C LYS A 362 2.07 -4.59 0.25
N THR A 363 2.05 -3.75 1.26
CA THR A 363 1.73 -2.32 1.17
C THR A 363 2.96 -1.42 1.37
N PHE A 364 4.15 -2.00 1.54
CA PHE A 364 5.41 -1.28 1.70
C PHE A 364 6.06 -1.02 0.34
N VAL A 365 5.98 0.21 -0.13
CA VAL A 365 6.21 0.61 -1.52
C VAL A 365 7.26 1.70 -1.64
N ALA A 366 7.80 1.86 -2.84
CA ALA A 366 8.71 2.96 -3.15
C ALA A 366 7.99 4.30 -2.93
N HIS A 367 8.60 5.18 -2.14
CA HIS A 367 8.14 6.53 -1.86
C HIS A 367 9.28 7.54 -2.02
N GLY A 368 9.31 8.24 -3.14
CA GLY A 368 10.43 9.12 -3.50
C GLY A 368 11.75 8.34 -3.63
N ALA A 369 12.75 8.71 -2.83
CA ALA A 369 14.04 8.02 -2.79
C ALA A 369 14.11 6.93 -1.69
N SER A 370 13.00 6.50 -1.12
CA SER A 370 12.96 5.53 0.00
C SER A 370 11.76 4.59 -0.16
N TYR A 371 11.38 3.89 0.90
CA TYR A 371 10.19 3.03 0.97
C TYR A 371 9.35 3.45 2.18
N ALA A 372 8.03 3.33 2.08
CA ALA A 372 7.08 3.60 3.15
C ALA A 372 5.79 2.81 2.95
N ALA A 373 4.93 2.74 3.96
CA ALA A 373 3.57 2.24 3.81
C ALA A 373 2.78 3.12 2.83
N LYS A 374 1.83 2.52 2.13
CA LYS A 374 0.82 3.24 1.35
C LYS A 374 -0.02 4.16 2.23
N PRO A 375 -0.56 5.27 1.69
CA PRO A 375 -1.46 6.14 2.44
C PRO A 375 -2.64 5.37 3.05
N GLY A 376 -2.75 5.42 4.37
CA GLY A 376 -3.80 4.72 5.13
C GLY A 376 -3.41 3.31 5.61
N GLU A 377 -2.23 2.84 5.27
CA GLU A 377 -1.62 1.60 5.78
C GLU A 377 -0.51 1.91 6.79
N THR A 378 0.02 0.90 7.46
CA THR A 378 1.09 1.01 8.46
C THR A 378 2.33 0.22 8.02
N ASP A 379 3.52 0.62 8.52
CA ASP A 379 4.80 -0.05 8.26
C ASP A 379 5.61 -0.35 9.54
N ASP A 380 4.99 -0.30 10.71
CA ASP A 380 5.66 -0.40 12.01
C ASP A 380 6.30 -1.78 12.23
N LEU A 381 5.64 -2.86 11.81
CA LEU A 381 6.22 -4.20 11.84
C LEU A 381 7.35 -4.35 10.81
N VAL A 382 7.24 -3.70 9.66
CA VAL A 382 8.32 -3.66 8.66
C VAL A 382 9.49 -2.83 9.16
N MET A 383 9.25 -1.71 9.86
CA MET A 383 10.31 -0.88 10.43
C MET A 383 11.06 -1.62 11.54
N SER A 384 10.36 -2.31 12.43
CA SER A 384 11.01 -3.19 13.41
C SER A 384 11.75 -4.38 12.75
N LEU A 385 11.26 -4.92 11.63
CA LEU A 385 11.99 -5.92 10.83
C LEU A 385 13.27 -5.35 10.18
N ILE A 386 13.21 -4.13 9.65
CA ILE A 386 14.38 -3.42 9.13
C ILE A 386 15.44 -3.24 10.23
N LEU A 387 15.02 -2.96 11.46
CA LEU A 387 15.90 -2.88 12.60
C LEU A 387 16.55 -4.25 12.92
N ILE A 388 15.80 -5.37 12.86
CA ILE A 388 16.36 -6.73 12.96
C ILE A 388 17.48 -6.96 11.95
N VAL A 389 17.27 -6.59 10.68
CA VAL A 389 18.29 -6.75 9.63
C VAL A 389 19.57 -5.95 9.96
N ARG A 390 19.43 -4.71 10.44
CA ARG A 390 20.57 -3.86 10.83
C ARG A 390 21.31 -4.43 12.04
N MET A 391 20.59 -4.92 13.04
CA MET A 391 21.17 -5.58 14.21
C MET A 391 21.95 -6.83 13.81
N ALA A 392 21.39 -7.67 12.96
CA ALA A 392 22.04 -8.88 12.47
C ALA A 392 23.32 -8.57 11.66
N GLN A 393 23.29 -7.54 10.79
CA GLN A 393 24.51 -7.07 10.09
C GLN A 393 25.62 -6.64 11.05
N MET A 394 25.23 -5.96 12.11
CA MET A 394 26.18 -5.55 13.14
C MET A 394 26.77 -6.76 13.87
N LEU A 395 25.96 -7.73 14.27
CA LEU A 395 26.42 -8.95 14.92
C LEU A 395 27.37 -9.76 14.02
N GLN A 396 27.08 -9.86 12.70
CA GLN A 396 27.99 -10.49 11.73
C GLN A 396 29.38 -9.86 11.71
N SER A 397 29.47 -8.55 11.92
CA SER A 397 30.75 -7.85 11.93
C SER A 397 31.56 -8.02 13.22
N PHE A 398 30.94 -8.44 14.32
CA PHE A 398 31.55 -8.59 15.65
C PHE A 398 31.78 -10.02 16.06
N ASP A 399 31.01 -10.98 15.53
CA ASP A 399 31.12 -12.40 15.89
C ASP A 399 31.49 -13.24 14.66
N SER A 400 32.76 -13.62 14.59
CA SER A 400 33.30 -14.42 13.48
C SER A 400 32.73 -15.85 13.44
N GLN A 401 32.25 -16.41 14.55
CA GLN A 401 31.57 -17.72 14.56
C GLN A 401 30.15 -17.61 14.00
N LEU A 402 29.43 -16.56 14.36
CA LEU A 402 28.12 -16.27 13.81
C LEU A 402 28.21 -15.97 12.30
N ASP A 403 29.24 -15.23 11.87
CA ASP A 403 29.48 -14.93 10.45
C ASP A 403 29.81 -16.21 9.66
N LEU A 404 30.62 -17.11 10.19
CA LEU A 404 30.92 -18.41 9.55
C LEU A 404 29.64 -19.27 9.45
N THR A 405 28.87 -19.41 10.54
CA THR A 405 27.64 -20.22 10.54
C THR A 405 26.58 -19.64 9.62
N MET A 406 26.51 -18.32 9.50
CA MET A 406 25.61 -17.64 8.56
C MET A 406 26.10 -17.75 7.12
N LYS A 407 27.40 -17.87 6.86
CA LYS A 407 27.98 -18.10 5.53
C LYS A 407 27.85 -19.57 5.11
N ASP A 408 28.08 -20.52 5.99
CA ASP A 408 27.93 -21.96 5.71
C ASP A 408 26.48 -22.31 5.34
N SER A 409 25.49 -21.67 5.97
CA SER A 409 24.09 -21.79 5.52
C SER A 409 23.81 -21.18 4.14
N LEU A 410 24.80 -20.50 3.53
CA LEU A 410 24.74 -19.84 2.23
C LEU A 410 25.33 -20.67 1.08
N GLU A 411 26.20 -21.66 1.38
CA GLU A 411 26.91 -22.43 0.33
C GLU A 411 26.09 -23.60 -0.22
N ASP A 412 25.00 -24.00 0.42
CA ASP A 412 24.16 -25.14 -0.01
C ASP A 412 23.17 -24.83 -1.15
N ILE A 413 23.17 -23.60 -1.71
CA ILE A 413 22.34 -23.27 -2.88
C ILE A 413 23.24 -22.86 -4.04
N VAL A 414 23.84 -23.83 -4.70
CA VAL A 414 24.45 -23.66 -6.02
C VAL A 414 23.32 -23.77 -7.06
N GLU A 415 22.75 -22.66 -7.50
CA GLU A 415 21.97 -22.65 -8.73
C GLU A 415 22.91 -22.84 -9.92
N PRO A 416 22.70 -23.89 -10.76
CA PRO A 416 23.50 -24.04 -11.96
C PRO A 416 23.22 -22.86 -12.91
N MET A 417 24.24 -22.07 -13.19
CA MET A 417 24.13 -21.03 -14.22
C MET A 417 23.80 -21.69 -15.58
N PRO A 418 22.81 -21.17 -16.32
CA PRO A 418 22.57 -21.66 -17.68
C PRO A 418 23.79 -21.34 -18.55
N PHE A 419 24.46 -22.37 -19.06
CA PHE A 419 25.47 -22.20 -20.07
C PHE A 419 24.80 -21.81 -21.40
N PHE A 420 25.02 -20.59 -21.86
CA PHE A 420 24.79 -20.22 -23.22
C PHE A 420 25.94 -20.84 -24.07
N ILE A 421 25.63 -21.87 -24.87
CA ILE A 421 26.49 -22.32 -25.94
C ILE A 421 26.21 -21.40 -27.14
N SER A 422 27.24 -20.70 -27.58
CA SER A 422 27.28 -19.84 -28.77
C SER A 422 27.07 -20.63 -30.04
#